data_bebadec40746226d2b4eedd5618ec605
#
_entry.id   bebadec40746226d2b4eedd5618ec605
#
_cell.length_a   1.000
_cell.length_b   1.000
_cell.length_c   1.000
_cell.angle_alpha   90.00
_cell.angle_beta   90.00
_cell.angle_gamma   90.00
#
_symmetry.space_group_name_H-M   'P 1'
#
loop_
_entity.id
_entity.type
_entity.pdbx_description
1 polymer ?
#
loop_
_entity_poly.entity_id
_entity_poly.type
_entity_poly.pdbx_seq_one_letter_code
_entity_poly.pdbx_strand_id
1 'polypeptide(L)'
;MMSDVNGKHGKHSKNGQQGKHRGLMLSMAIAASCYAAATTAQNFPVKPVRYVVPFAAGTGNDIVGRLIGDRLTRMWGQQVIVDNRGGASGTIGAAFVAKAPPDGYTLLHCNIAPNAISLSLMDNVAYKHSDFAPITRIGMPPNLIVVHPSVPFKSIKDLVSHARANPAQLSYTASTAGTSPHLTMELLKLRLKFNIVHIGYKSAAQATSDVIAGQLPVNVSNAPFLIAPVQAGQLRALAVASAKRQPLLPNVLTMAESGVPDFEVNSWYGVCAPAGTPVALLDKIHADLLAVMRAPDIDRRLNELGMPPEPTTREEFDKFMRAEIARWAQVIKDANIPKQ
;
A
#
# COMPACT_ATOMS: atom_id res chain seq x y z
N MET A 1 -30.40 31.79 87.47
CA MET A 1 -31.52 30.96 87.05
C MET A 1 -31.16 30.38 85.66
N MET A 2 -31.10 29.05 85.58
CA MET A 2 -31.28 28.19 84.43
C MET A 2 -30.50 28.52 83.15
N SER A 3 -29.38 27.91 82.83
CA SER A 3 -29.13 26.57 82.23
C SER A 3 -29.79 26.40 80.87
N ASP A 4 -28.96 26.32 79.84
CA ASP A 4 -29.30 25.54 78.67
C ASP A 4 -28.05 24.80 78.07
N VAL A 5 -28.24 23.53 77.88
CA VAL A 5 -27.24 22.58 77.47
C VAL A 5 -27.34 22.44 75.96
N ASN A 6 -26.26 22.60 75.20
CA ASN A 6 -26.23 22.49 73.78
C ASN A 6 -25.52 21.17 73.34
N GLY A 7 -26.29 20.18 72.89
CA GLY A 7 -25.82 18.92 72.35
C GLY A 7 -25.32 19.07 70.92
N LYS A 8 -24.05 18.78 70.70
CA LYS A 8 -23.47 18.65 69.33
C LYS A 8 -23.67 17.22 68.78
N HIS A 9 -24.53 17.09 67.81
CA HIS A 9 -24.60 15.88 66.97
C HIS A 9 -23.47 15.88 65.95
N GLY A 10 -22.59 14.85 66.04
CA GLY A 10 -21.54 14.56 65.05
C GLY A 10 -22.16 14.00 63.79
N LYS A 11 -21.96 14.66 62.65
CA LYS A 11 -22.19 14.09 61.33
C LYS A 11 -21.00 13.23 60.93
N HIS A 12 -21.12 11.91 61.02
CA HIS A 12 -20.15 11.00 60.45
C HIS A 12 -20.17 11.03 58.92
N SER A 13 -19.04 11.37 58.34
CA SER A 13 -18.77 11.37 56.89
C SER A 13 -18.83 9.95 56.32
N LYS A 14 -19.89 9.65 55.57
CA LYS A 14 -20.02 8.38 54.78
C LYS A 14 -19.42 8.46 53.35
N ASN A 15 -18.74 9.53 53.00
CA ASN A 15 -18.28 9.76 51.61
C ASN A 15 -16.90 9.16 51.26
N GLY A 16 -16.14 8.60 52.21
CA GLY A 16 -14.79 8.07 51.94
C GLY A 16 -14.73 6.64 51.37
N GLN A 17 -15.79 5.85 51.54
CA GLN A 17 -15.79 4.45 51.12
C GLN A 17 -16.28 4.23 49.67
N GLN A 18 -17.22 5.08 49.18
CA GLN A 18 -17.73 4.91 47.80
C GLN A 18 -16.70 5.24 46.71
N GLY A 19 -15.73 6.13 46.95
CA GLY A 19 -14.66 6.46 46.02
C GLY A 19 -13.65 5.34 45.82
N LYS A 20 -13.34 4.59 46.90
CA LYS A 20 -12.38 3.45 46.81
C LYS A 20 -12.95 2.26 46.09
N HIS A 21 -14.25 1.97 46.22
CA HIS A 21 -14.88 0.86 45.49
C HIS A 21 -15.08 1.16 43.99
N ARG A 22 -15.33 2.42 43.61
CA ARG A 22 -15.39 2.82 42.18
C ARG A 22 -14.04 2.74 41.50
N GLY A 23 -12.95 3.15 42.14
CA GLY A 23 -11.59 3.02 41.63
C GLY A 23 -11.18 1.55 41.44
N LEU A 24 -11.52 0.69 42.41
CA LEU A 24 -11.19 -0.74 42.33
C LEU A 24 -11.97 -1.48 41.25
N MET A 25 -13.26 -1.16 41.09
CA MET A 25 -14.07 -1.73 39.99
C MET A 25 -13.60 -1.29 38.60
N LEU A 26 -13.19 -0.02 38.44
CA LEU A 26 -12.66 0.48 37.18
C LEU A 26 -11.31 -0.18 36.83
N SER A 27 -10.44 -0.35 37.83
CA SER A 27 -9.16 -1.06 37.64
C SER A 27 -9.34 -2.54 37.32
N MET A 28 -10.31 -3.23 37.92
CA MET A 28 -10.65 -4.62 37.61
C MET A 28 -11.25 -4.76 36.21
N ALA A 29 -12.09 -3.81 35.77
CA ALA A 29 -12.67 -3.83 34.44
C ALA A 29 -11.60 -3.62 33.34
N ILE A 30 -10.63 -2.73 33.58
CA ILE A 30 -9.50 -2.52 32.65
C ILE A 30 -8.59 -3.75 32.61
N ALA A 31 -8.28 -4.36 33.75
CA ALA A 31 -7.48 -5.59 33.83
C ALA A 31 -8.17 -6.77 33.15
N ALA A 32 -9.48 -6.93 33.33
CA ALA A 32 -10.28 -7.98 32.68
C ALA A 32 -10.35 -7.80 31.15
N SER A 33 -10.45 -6.54 30.67
CA SER A 33 -10.42 -6.22 29.24
C SER A 33 -9.06 -6.51 28.61
N CYS A 34 -7.95 -6.23 29.29
CA CYS A 34 -6.60 -6.57 28.83
C CYS A 34 -6.36 -8.08 28.81
N TYR A 35 -6.90 -8.82 29.79
CA TYR A 35 -6.78 -10.28 29.83
C TYR A 35 -7.60 -10.95 28.73
N ALA A 36 -8.81 -10.49 28.44
CA ALA A 36 -9.64 -10.98 27.36
C ALA A 36 -9.03 -10.71 25.98
N ALA A 37 -8.39 -9.56 25.78
CA ALA A 37 -7.68 -9.22 24.54
C ALA A 37 -6.44 -10.09 24.32
N ALA A 38 -5.70 -10.42 25.38
CA ALA A 38 -4.53 -11.29 25.30
C ALA A 38 -4.88 -12.75 24.94
N THR A 39 -5.99 -13.27 25.49
CA THR A 39 -6.45 -14.64 25.19
C THR A 39 -6.98 -14.80 23.75
N THR A 40 -7.61 -13.77 23.21
CA THR A 40 -8.06 -13.79 21.80
C THR A 40 -6.90 -13.73 20.81
N ALA A 41 -5.83 -13.03 21.14
CA ALA A 41 -4.63 -12.98 20.28
C ALA A 41 -3.88 -14.31 20.23
N GLN A 42 -3.84 -15.06 21.32
CA GLN A 42 -3.17 -16.38 21.36
C GLN A 42 -3.83 -17.42 20.46
N ASN A 43 -5.15 -17.36 20.27
CA ASN A 43 -5.92 -18.30 19.47
C ASN A 43 -6.26 -17.78 18.06
N PHE A 44 -5.76 -16.61 17.67
CA PHE A 44 -6.01 -16.06 16.34
C PHE A 44 -5.10 -16.69 15.29
N PRO A 45 -5.64 -17.02 14.08
CA PRO A 45 -7.06 -17.02 13.72
C PRO A 45 -7.74 -18.38 14.00
N VAL A 46 -9.05 -18.37 14.34
CA VAL A 46 -9.88 -19.59 14.50
C VAL A 46 -10.89 -19.80 13.37
N LYS A 47 -10.93 -18.87 12.42
CA LYS A 47 -11.77 -18.91 11.21
C LYS A 47 -10.99 -18.28 10.04
N PRO A 48 -11.45 -18.44 8.79
CA PRO A 48 -10.79 -17.84 7.64
C PRO A 48 -10.61 -16.32 7.76
N VAL A 49 -9.44 -15.82 7.29
CA VAL A 49 -9.09 -14.42 7.26
C VAL A 49 -9.24 -13.91 5.83
N ARG A 50 -9.91 -12.78 5.65
CA ARG A 50 -10.02 -12.10 4.35
C ARG A 50 -8.84 -11.14 4.16
N TYR A 51 -8.09 -11.33 3.09
CA TYR A 51 -7.02 -10.43 2.69
C TYR A 51 -7.43 -9.69 1.42
N VAL A 52 -7.92 -8.46 1.58
CA VAL A 52 -8.43 -7.63 0.49
C VAL A 52 -7.26 -7.07 -0.30
N VAL A 53 -7.18 -7.42 -1.58
CA VAL A 53 -6.27 -6.82 -2.56
C VAL A 53 -7.08 -5.81 -3.38
N PRO A 54 -6.79 -4.50 -3.30
CA PRO A 54 -7.62 -3.46 -3.91
C PRO A 54 -7.37 -3.28 -5.41
N PHE A 55 -6.97 -4.36 -6.09
CA PHE A 55 -6.67 -4.39 -7.52
C PHE A 55 -7.17 -5.70 -8.15
N ALA A 56 -7.28 -5.70 -9.48
CA ALA A 56 -7.69 -6.89 -10.23
C ALA A 56 -6.71 -8.05 -10.05
N ALA A 57 -7.21 -9.26 -10.19
CA ALA A 57 -6.38 -10.47 -10.24
C ALA A 57 -5.33 -10.40 -11.37
N GLY A 58 -4.17 -11.02 -11.16
CA GLY A 58 -3.05 -11.03 -12.10
C GLY A 58 -2.21 -9.74 -12.11
N THR A 59 -2.50 -8.75 -11.27
CA THR A 59 -1.62 -7.58 -11.07
C THR A 59 -0.46 -7.92 -10.12
N GLY A 60 0.59 -7.08 -10.09
CA GLY A 60 1.69 -7.24 -9.14
C GLY A 60 1.22 -7.24 -7.67
N ASN A 61 0.17 -6.46 -7.34
CA ASN A 61 -0.47 -6.49 -6.02
C ASN A 61 -1.10 -7.86 -5.71
N ASP A 62 -1.79 -8.46 -6.68
CA ASP A 62 -2.42 -9.76 -6.52
C ASP A 62 -1.40 -10.90 -6.40
N ILE A 63 -0.35 -10.86 -7.23
CA ILE A 63 0.75 -11.84 -7.18
C ILE A 63 1.39 -11.85 -5.79
N VAL A 64 1.73 -10.67 -5.25
CA VAL A 64 2.33 -10.54 -3.93
C VAL A 64 1.32 -10.86 -2.83
N GLY A 65 0.07 -10.41 -2.97
CA GLY A 65 -1.01 -10.71 -2.03
C GLY A 65 -1.24 -12.22 -1.87
N ARG A 66 -1.27 -12.98 -2.98
CA ARG A 66 -1.38 -14.45 -2.94
C ARG A 66 -0.16 -15.10 -2.31
N LEU A 67 1.05 -14.66 -2.68
CA LEU A 67 2.28 -15.19 -2.11
C LEU A 67 2.30 -15.08 -0.57
N ILE A 68 1.93 -13.93 -0.02
CA ILE A 68 1.83 -13.70 1.43
C ILE A 68 0.65 -14.48 2.02
N GLY A 69 -0.52 -14.43 1.39
CA GLY A 69 -1.75 -15.10 1.86
C GLY A 69 -1.60 -16.62 1.93
N ASP A 70 -1.00 -17.24 0.91
CA ASP A 70 -0.76 -18.69 0.89
C ASP A 70 0.22 -19.11 2.00
N ARG A 71 1.24 -18.30 2.28
CA ARG A 71 2.18 -18.59 3.34
C ARG A 71 1.55 -18.41 4.74
N LEU A 72 0.74 -17.38 4.93
CA LEU A 72 -0.05 -17.18 6.14
C LEU A 72 -1.05 -18.32 6.35
N THR A 73 -1.71 -18.81 5.30
CA THR A 73 -2.61 -19.97 5.36
C THR A 73 -1.91 -21.20 5.96
N ARG A 74 -0.71 -21.50 5.49
CA ARG A 74 0.09 -22.61 6.02
C ARG A 74 0.53 -22.39 7.47
N MET A 75 0.90 -21.16 7.81
CA MET A 75 1.35 -20.80 9.17
C MET A 75 0.21 -20.84 10.18
N TRP A 76 -0.96 -20.34 9.82
CA TRP A 76 -2.10 -20.20 10.71
C TRP A 76 -2.99 -21.46 10.79
N GLY A 77 -2.86 -22.39 9.84
CA GLY A 77 -3.79 -23.52 9.72
C GLY A 77 -5.22 -23.10 9.41
N GLN A 78 -5.41 -21.82 9.06
CA GLN A 78 -6.70 -21.22 8.67
C GLN A 78 -6.54 -20.56 7.32
N GLN A 79 -7.56 -20.65 6.47
CA GLN A 79 -7.50 -20.12 5.13
C GLN A 79 -7.40 -18.59 5.12
N VAL A 80 -6.43 -18.05 4.40
CA VAL A 80 -6.36 -16.63 4.04
C VAL A 80 -6.92 -16.46 2.63
N ILE A 81 -8.12 -15.86 2.55
CA ILE A 81 -8.84 -15.69 1.30
C ILE A 81 -8.43 -14.36 0.68
N VAL A 82 -7.71 -14.41 -0.45
CA VAL A 82 -7.39 -13.22 -1.24
C VAL A 82 -8.64 -12.76 -1.98
N ASP A 83 -9.17 -11.60 -1.58
CA ASP A 83 -10.38 -10.99 -2.12
C ASP A 83 -10.01 -9.78 -2.98
N ASN A 84 -10.04 -9.93 -4.31
CA ASN A 84 -9.72 -8.86 -5.25
C ASN A 84 -10.88 -7.88 -5.38
N ARG A 85 -10.74 -6.66 -4.82
CA ARG A 85 -11.72 -5.57 -4.88
C ARG A 85 -11.15 -4.36 -5.59
N GLY A 86 -10.94 -4.48 -6.89
CA GLY A 86 -10.44 -3.39 -7.72
C GLY A 86 -11.47 -2.29 -8.00
N GLY A 87 -11.01 -1.20 -8.58
CA GLY A 87 -11.80 -0.05 -9.03
C GLY A 87 -11.36 1.25 -8.36
N ALA A 88 -11.52 2.37 -9.08
CA ALA A 88 -11.15 3.73 -8.65
C ALA A 88 -9.76 3.77 -7.98
N SER A 89 -8.73 3.26 -8.68
CA SER A 89 -7.33 3.20 -8.19
C SER A 89 -7.16 2.50 -6.83
N GLY A 90 -8.06 1.54 -6.52
CA GLY A 90 -8.02 0.75 -5.28
C GLY A 90 -8.85 1.33 -4.13
N THR A 91 -9.46 2.50 -4.30
CA THR A 91 -10.24 3.14 -3.22
C THR A 91 -11.48 2.34 -2.82
N ILE A 92 -12.07 1.54 -3.74
CA ILE A 92 -13.22 0.67 -3.43
C ILE A 92 -12.82 -0.40 -2.41
N GLY A 93 -11.70 -1.10 -2.64
CA GLY A 93 -11.20 -2.12 -1.72
C GLY A 93 -10.74 -1.53 -0.38
N ALA A 94 -10.06 -0.40 -0.40
CA ALA A 94 -9.63 0.30 0.81
C ALA A 94 -10.82 0.77 1.64
N ALA A 95 -11.85 1.37 1.02
CA ALA A 95 -13.08 1.80 1.70
C ALA A 95 -13.84 0.63 2.33
N PHE A 96 -13.83 -0.53 1.69
CA PHE A 96 -14.43 -1.74 2.25
C PHE A 96 -13.74 -2.15 3.57
N VAL A 97 -12.40 -2.15 3.58
CA VAL A 97 -11.63 -2.52 4.79
C VAL A 97 -11.74 -1.45 5.88
N ALA A 98 -11.73 -0.16 5.52
CA ALA A 98 -11.90 0.94 6.48
C ALA A 98 -13.19 0.83 7.31
N LYS A 99 -14.23 0.20 6.75
CA LYS A 99 -15.54 -0.02 7.38
C LYS A 99 -15.72 -1.42 7.98
N ALA A 100 -14.72 -2.29 7.86
CA ALA A 100 -14.79 -3.65 8.37
C ALA A 100 -14.64 -3.70 9.90
N PRO A 101 -15.17 -4.74 10.57
CA PRO A 101 -14.93 -4.93 12.01
C PRO A 101 -13.44 -4.98 12.34
N PRO A 102 -12.99 -4.33 13.43
CA PRO A 102 -11.59 -4.31 13.84
C PRO A 102 -11.22 -5.58 14.64
N ASP A 103 -11.55 -6.76 14.12
CA ASP A 103 -11.37 -8.05 14.75
C ASP A 103 -10.19 -8.87 14.19
N GLY A 104 -9.42 -8.28 13.26
CA GLY A 104 -8.27 -8.91 12.60
C GLY A 104 -8.62 -9.85 11.44
N TYR A 105 -9.89 -10.16 11.21
CA TYR A 105 -10.31 -11.10 10.15
C TYR A 105 -10.52 -10.44 8.78
N THR A 106 -10.31 -9.15 8.68
CA THR A 106 -10.25 -8.42 7.40
C THR A 106 -9.00 -7.56 7.38
N LEU A 107 -8.07 -7.90 6.48
CA LEU A 107 -6.82 -7.17 6.27
C LEU A 107 -6.83 -6.53 4.89
N LEU A 108 -6.11 -5.44 4.74
CA LEU A 108 -5.90 -4.74 3.47
C LEU A 108 -4.46 -4.97 2.99
N HIS A 109 -4.30 -5.37 1.74
CA HIS A 109 -3.05 -5.17 1.00
C HIS A 109 -2.97 -3.68 0.66
N CYS A 110 -2.45 -2.87 1.60
CA CYS A 110 -2.36 -1.43 1.39
C CYS A 110 -1.26 -1.10 0.38
N ASN A 111 -1.51 -0.03 -0.38
CA ASN A 111 -0.71 0.36 -1.53
C ASN A 111 -0.70 1.88 -1.67
N ILE A 112 0.33 2.40 -2.33
CA ILE A 112 0.53 3.83 -2.54
C ILE A 112 -0.69 4.53 -3.17
N ALA A 113 -1.37 3.89 -4.14
CA ALA A 113 -2.48 4.53 -4.84
C ALA A 113 -3.67 4.82 -3.91
N PRO A 114 -4.34 3.84 -3.28
CA PRO A 114 -5.47 4.13 -2.41
C PRO A 114 -5.06 4.79 -1.08
N ASN A 115 -3.87 4.48 -0.54
CA ASN A 115 -3.50 4.90 0.81
C ASN A 115 -2.63 6.18 0.86
N ALA A 116 -2.24 6.74 -0.28
CA ALA A 116 -1.53 8.03 -0.33
C ALA A 116 -2.02 8.91 -1.49
N ILE A 117 -1.88 8.48 -2.75
CA ILE A 117 -2.14 9.30 -3.94
C ILE A 117 -3.60 9.73 -4.01
N SER A 118 -4.54 8.78 -3.91
CA SER A 118 -5.98 9.04 -4.08
C SER A 118 -6.54 10.01 -3.05
N LEU A 119 -5.94 10.08 -1.86
CA LEU A 119 -6.37 11.01 -0.80
C LEU A 119 -6.23 12.49 -1.21
N SER A 120 -5.39 12.79 -2.20
CA SER A 120 -5.19 14.15 -2.73
C SER A 120 -5.65 14.30 -4.16
N LEU A 121 -5.68 13.22 -4.94
CA LEU A 121 -6.00 13.25 -6.37
C LEU A 121 -7.50 13.13 -6.64
N MET A 122 -8.27 12.50 -5.75
CA MET A 122 -9.72 12.29 -5.93
C MET A 122 -10.52 13.21 -5.02
N ASP A 123 -11.67 13.70 -5.53
CA ASP A 123 -12.53 14.60 -4.75
C ASP A 123 -13.29 13.89 -3.62
N ASN A 124 -13.68 12.62 -3.82
CA ASN A 124 -14.52 11.88 -2.89
C ASN A 124 -13.91 10.53 -2.52
N VAL A 125 -13.00 10.53 -1.56
CA VAL A 125 -12.49 9.29 -0.96
C VAL A 125 -13.26 9.00 0.33
N ALA A 126 -13.91 7.84 0.42
CA ALA A 126 -14.82 7.47 1.50
C ALA A 126 -14.10 7.01 2.80
N TYR A 127 -12.83 7.31 2.93
CA TYR A 127 -11.98 6.97 4.09
C TYR A 127 -10.81 7.97 4.21
N LYS A 128 -10.14 7.93 5.34
CA LYS A 128 -8.92 8.69 5.64
C LYS A 128 -7.85 7.76 6.22
N HIS A 129 -6.60 8.23 6.28
CA HIS A 129 -5.48 7.44 6.82
C HIS A 129 -5.76 6.87 8.23
N SER A 130 -6.39 7.66 9.11
CA SER A 130 -6.72 7.24 10.48
C SER A 130 -7.78 6.14 10.58
N ASP A 131 -8.40 5.72 9.49
CA ASP A 131 -9.35 4.59 9.47
C ASP A 131 -8.62 3.23 9.33
N PHE A 132 -7.29 3.27 9.25
CA PHE A 132 -6.44 2.08 9.18
C PHE A 132 -5.44 2.01 10.33
N ALA A 133 -5.08 0.80 10.70
CA ALA A 133 -3.95 0.47 11.55
C ALA A 133 -2.85 -0.17 10.69
N PRO A 134 -1.78 0.56 10.32
CA PRO A 134 -0.65 0.00 9.58
C PRO A 134 0.03 -1.11 10.37
N ILE A 135 0.39 -2.21 9.69
CA ILE A 135 1.03 -3.38 10.32
C ILE A 135 2.50 -3.46 9.90
N THR A 136 2.78 -3.59 8.61
CA THR A 136 4.16 -3.60 8.10
C THR A 136 4.17 -3.30 6.61
N ARG A 137 5.28 -2.76 6.12
CA ARG A 137 5.59 -2.70 4.69
C ARG A 137 6.04 -4.08 4.23
N ILE A 138 5.68 -4.47 3.01
CA ILE A 138 6.16 -5.70 2.37
C ILE A 138 7.42 -5.40 1.54
N GLY A 139 7.36 -4.33 0.74
CA GLY A 139 8.47 -3.91 -0.12
C GLY A 139 8.11 -2.72 -0.99
N MET A 140 9.09 -2.25 -1.76
CA MET A 140 8.96 -1.07 -2.62
C MET A 140 9.29 -1.41 -4.08
N PRO A 141 8.32 -1.97 -4.85
CA PRO A 141 8.58 -2.26 -6.25
C PRO A 141 8.75 -0.96 -7.05
N PRO A 142 9.86 -0.83 -7.82
CA PRO A 142 10.03 0.30 -8.70
C PRO A 142 9.07 0.25 -9.89
N ASN A 143 8.78 1.41 -10.48
CA ASN A 143 8.14 1.49 -11.77
C ASN A 143 9.17 1.35 -12.90
N LEU A 144 8.81 0.62 -13.95
CA LEU A 144 9.60 0.51 -15.18
C LEU A 144 8.82 1.15 -16.33
N ILE A 145 9.55 1.87 -17.18
CA ILE A 145 9.06 2.35 -18.47
C ILE A 145 9.56 1.35 -19.50
N VAL A 146 8.64 0.64 -20.13
CA VAL A 146 8.95 -0.37 -21.13
C VAL A 146 8.24 -0.07 -22.44
N VAL A 147 8.79 -0.62 -23.55
CA VAL A 147 8.25 -0.44 -24.88
C VAL A 147 8.22 -1.78 -25.64
N HIS A 148 7.35 -1.86 -26.66
CA HIS A 148 7.42 -2.96 -27.60
C HIS A 148 8.74 -2.92 -28.38
N PRO A 149 9.43 -4.05 -28.61
CA PRO A 149 10.75 -4.08 -29.25
C PRO A 149 10.80 -3.50 -30.67
N SER A 150 9.69 -3.44 -31.40
CA SER A 150 9.61 -2.89 -32.77
C SER A 150 9.71 -1.37 -32.84
N VAL A 151 9.47 -0.64 -31.74
CA VAL A 151 9.56 0.81 -31.76
C VAL A 151 11.02 1.29 -31.88
N PRO A 152 11.28 2.42 -32.56
CA PRO A 152 12.65 2.84 -32.90
C PRO A 152 13.44 3.39 -31.70
N PHE A 153 12.75 3.79 -30.62
CA PHE A 153 13.42 4.39 -29.47
C PHE A 153 13.94 3.33 -28.47
N LYS A 154 15.15 3.54 -27.97
CA LYS A 154 15.90 2.64 -27.09
C LYS A 154 16.26 3.28 -25.74
N SER A 155 15.89 4.56 -25.55
CA SER A 155 16.18 5.34 -24.35
C SER A 155 15.02 6.28 -24.03
N ILE A 156 15.01 6.86 -22.82
CA ILE A 156 14.08 7.92 -22.44
C ILE A 156 14.25 9.15 -23.36
N LYS A 157 15.50 9.47 -23.72
CA LYS A 157 15.78 10.58 -24.65
C LYS A 157 15.12 10.36 -26.02
N ASP A 158 15.22 9.14 -26.57
CA ASP A 158 14.61 8.82 -27.87
C ASP A 158 13.07 8.87 -27.79
N LEU A 159 12.49 8.32 -26.72
CA LEU A 159 11.04 8.37 -26.45
C LEU A 159 10.55 9.83 -26.46
N VAL A 160 11.23 10.71 -25.71
CA VAL A 160 10.87 12.11 -25.58
C VAL A 160 11.05 12.85 -26.91
N SER A 161 12.15 12.60 -27.64
CA SER A 161 12.42 13.20 -28.95
C SER A 161 11.35 12.79 -29.97
N HIS A 162 10.98 11.51 -29.98
CA HIS A 162 9.92 10.99 -30.86
C HIS A 162 8.55 11.61 -30.53
N ALA A 163 8.19 11.69 -29.24
CA ALA A 163 6.94 12.28 -28.79
C ALA A 163 6.83 13.78 -29.12
N ARG A 164 7.95 14.52 -29.06
CA ARG A 164 8.00 15.94 -29.46
C ARG A 164 7.87 16.14 -30.97
N ALA A 165 8.47 15.24 -31.75
CA ALA A 165 8.36 15.29 -33.22
C ALA A 165 6.96 14.90 -33.72
N ASN A 166 6.23 14.10 -32.95
CA ASN A 166 4.93 13.53 -33.34
C ASN A 166 3.88 13.81 -32.22
N PRO A 167 3.52 15.04 -31.94
CA PRO A 167 2.62 15.39 -30.85
C PRO A 167 1.26 14.67 -31.00
N ALA A 168 0.77 14.09 -29.92
CA ALA A 168 -0.50 13.34 -29.81
C ALA A 168 -0.61 12.06 -30.67
N GLN A 169 0.45 11.63 -31.36
CA GLN A 169 0.45 10.35 -32.10
C GLN A 169 0.97 9.18 -31.26
N LEU A 170 1.76 9.46 -30.25
CA LEU A 170 2.29 8.45 -29.34
C LEU A 170 1.36 8.26 -28.16
N SER A 171 1.09 6.98 -27.82
CA SER A 171 0.28 6.61 -26.67
C SER A 171 1.05 5.73 -25.71
N TYR A 172 0.62 5.73 -24.46
CA TYR A 172 1.12 4.81 -23.42
C TYR A 172 -0.01 4.26 -22.59
N THR A 173 0.23 3.14 -21.95
CA THR A 173 -0.64 2.63 -20.91
C THR A 173 0.11 2.56 -19.58
N ALA A 174 -0.63 2.76 -18.48
CA ALA A 174 -0.15 2.61 -17.12
C ALA A 174 -1.24 1.98 -16.25
N SER A 175 -2.05 1.09 -16.88
CA SER A 175 -3.24 0.52 -16.26
C SER A 175 -4.27 1.62 -15.91
N THR A 176 -4.55 1.84 -14.64
CA THR A 176 -5.57 2.79 -14.19
C THR A 176 -4.94 4.17 -13.89
N ALA A 177 -5.64 5.23 -14.26
CA ALA A 177 -5.27 6.59 -13.87
C ALA A 177 -5.17 6.74 -12.34
N GLY A 178 -4.29 7.62 -11.84
CA GLY A 178 -4.09 7.83 -10.40
C GLY A 178 -3.24 6.76 -9.69
N THR A 179 -2.66 5.81 -10.42
CA THR A 179 -1.68 4.86 -9.87
C THR A 179 -0.25 5.39 -10.00
N SER A 180 0.72 4.83 -9.25
CA SER A 180 2.12 5.26 -9.36
C SER A 180 2.70 5.08 -10.76
N PRO A 181 2.40 4.03 -11.55
CA PRO A 181 2.79 3.97 -12.96
C PRO A 181 2.26 5.13 -13.80
N HIS A 182 0.98 5.49 -13.65
CA HIS A 182 0.41 6.64 -14.35
C HIS A 182 1.13 7.93 -13.99
N LEU A 183 1.30 8.20 -12.69
CA LEU A 183 1.99 9.41 -12.22
C LEU A 183 3.46 9.44 -12.61
N THR A 184 4.12 8.30 -12.78
CA THR A 184 5.48 8.23 -13.34
C THR A 184 5.54 8.90 -14.71
N MET A 185 4.62 8.56 -15.62
CA MET A 185 4.64 9.16 -16.97
C MET A 185 4.15 10.62 -16.93
N GLU A 186 3.11 10.93 -16.15
CA GLU A 186 2.63 12.32 -16.04
C GLU A 186 3.70 13.28 -15.50
N LEU A 187 4.44 12.87 -14.46
CA LEU A 187 5.57 13.66 -13.95
C LEU A 187 6.71 13.77 -14.97
N LEU A 188 6.97 12.71 -15.73
CA LEU A 188 7.98 12.74 -16.78
C LEU A 188 7.59 13.70 -17.90
N LYS A 189 6.30 13.69 -18.32
CA LYS A 189 5.74 14.67 -19.30
C LYS A 189 5.95 16.10 -18.84
N LEU A 190 5.62 16.38 -17.58
CA LEU A 190 5.75 17.73 -17.01
C LEU A 190 7.21 18.17 -16.94
N ARG A 191 8.09 17.30 -16.44
CA ARG A 191 9.51 17.61 -16.25
C ARG A 191 10.26 17.82 -17.57
N LEU A 192 9.96 17.01 -18.58
CA LEU A 192 10.62 17.04 -19.86
C LEU A 192 9.83 17.78 -20.96
N LYS A 193 8.66 18.36 -20.64
CA LYS A 193 7.81 19.15 -21.54
C LYS A 193 7.54 18.45 -22.88
N PHE A 194 6.93 17.29 -22.84
CA PHE A 194 6.44 16.54 -24.00
C PHE A 194 5.03 16.02 -23.75
N ASN A 195 4.36 15.59 -24.82
CA ASN A 195 3.02 15.02 -24.70
C ASN A 195 2.99 13.58 -25.24
N ILE A 196 2.23 12.74 -24.54
CA ILE A 196 1.93 11.35 -24.90
C ILE A 196 0.56 10.99 -24.31
N VAL A 197 -0.29 10.32 -25.08
CA VAL A 197 -1.69 10.09 -24.72
C VAL A 197 -1.79 8.87 -23.80
N HIS A 198 -2.43 9.01 -22.64
CA HIS A 198 -2.73 7.89 -21.74
C HIS A 198 -3.91 7.08 -22.26
N ILE A 199 -3.73 5.78 -22.44
CA ILE A 199 -4.79 4.80 -22.72
C ILE A 199 -5.04 3.99 -21.44
N GLY A 200 -6.18 4.25 -20.81
CA GLY A 200 -6.56 3.59 -19.56
C GLY A 200 -7.06 2.17 -19.79
N TYR A 201 -6.63 1.25 -18.93
CA TYR A 201 -7.08 -0.14 -18.87
C TYR A 201 -7.64 -0.48 -17.49
N LYS A 202 -8.64 -1.35 -17.45
CA LYS A 202 -9.15 -1.89 -16.18
C LYS A 202 -8.22 -2.93 -15.55
N SER A 203 -7.33 -3.52 -16.36
CA SER A 203 -6.38 -4.56 -15.94
C SER A 203 -4.98 -4.26 -16.47
N ALA A 204 -3.98 -4.26 -15.58
CA ALA A 204 -2.56 -4.15 -15.95
C ALA A 204 -2.11 -5.34 -16.82
N ALA A 205 -2.69 -6.53 -16.61
CA ALA A 205 -2.40 -7.71 -17.39
C ALA A 205 -2.79 -7.51 -18.87
N GLN A 206 -4.01 -7.04 -19.14
CA GLN A 206 -4.48 -6.74 -20.49
C GLN A 206 -3.61 -5.64 -21.13
N ALA A 207 -3.34 -4.56 -20.41
CA ALA A 207 -2.49 -3.47 -20.87
C ALA A 207 -1.10 -3.95 -21.32
N THR A 208 -0.47 -4.82 -20.52
CA THR A 208 0.85 -5.37 -20.86
C THR A 208 0.76 -6.35 -22.04
N SER A 209 -0.28 -7.18 -22.10
CA SER A 209 -0.48 -8.10 -23.24
C SER A 209 -0.63 -7.36 -24.56
N ASP A 210 -1.35 -6.23 -24.56
CA ASP A 210 -1.55 -5.41 -25.76
C ASP A 210 -0.25 -4.72 -26.19
N VAL A 211 0.63 -4.35 -25.25
CA VAL A 211 1.96 -3.83 -25.59
C VAL A 211 2.88 -4.95 -26.10
N ILE A 212 2.83 -6.15 -25.53
CA ILE A 212 3.57 -7.32 -26.03
C ILE A 212 3.10 -7.69 -27.45
N ALA A 213 1.81 -7.57 -27.72
CA ALA A 213 1.23 -7.79 -29.06
C ALA A 213 1.49 -6.63 -30.05
N GLY A 214 2.16 -5.56 -29.65
CA GLY A 214 2.46 -4.40 -30.50
C GLY A 214 1.28 -3.47 -30.76
N GLN A 215 0.14 -3.65 -30.09
CA GLN A 215 -1.04 -2.78 -30.23
C GLN A 215 -0.83 -1.40 -29.60
N LEU A 216 -0.01 -1.32 -28.56
CA LEU A 216 0.44 -0.07 -27.93
C LEU A 216 1.96 -0.04 -27.84
N PRO A 217 2.58 1.13 -28.04
CA PRO A 217 4.03 1.23 -28.08
C PRO A 217 4.69 1.25 -26.69
N VAL A 218 4.04 1.79 -25.65
CA VAL A 218 4.66 2.08 -24.35
C VAL A 218 3.78 1.59 -23.21
N ASN A 219 4.41 0.95 -22.21
CA ASN A 219 3.78 0.61 -20.93
C ASN A 219 4.62 1.10 -19.76
N VAL A 220 3.95 1.55 -18.70
CA VAL A 220 4.54 1.80 -17.40
C VAL A 220 3.86 0.91 -16.38
N SER A 221 4.62 0.10 -15.64
CA SER A 221 4.07 -0.75 -14.58
C SER A 221 5.12 -1.07 -13.52
N ASN A 222 4.70 -1.73 -12.44
CA ASN A 222 5.60 -2.14 -11.36
C ASN A 222 6.49 -3.33 -11.77
N ALA A 223 7.69 -3.40 -11.22
CA ALA A 223 8.67 -4.45 -11.50
C ALA A 223 8.10 -5.88 -11.40
N PRO A 224 7.32 -6.27 -10.36
CA PRO A 224 6.77 -7.63 -10.25
C PRO A 224 5.99 -8.12 -11.48
N PHE A 225 5.54 -7.20 -12.29
CA PHE A 225 4.76 -7.51 -13.48
C PHE A 225 5.58 -7.47 -14.78
N LEU A 226 6.68 -6.72 -14.80
CA LEU A 226 7.46 -6.46 -16.02
C LEU A 226 8.80 -7.19 -16.12
N ILE A 227 9.36 -7.68 -15.00
CA ILE A 227 10.67 -8.36 -15.01
C ILE A 227 10.70 -9.52 -16.00
N ALA A 228 9.76 -10.45 -15.90
CA ALA A 228 9.73 -11.64 -16.75
C ALA A 228 9.55 -11.30 -18.24
N PRO A 229 8.60 -10.45 -18.68
CA PRO A 229 8.50 -10.04 -20.08
C PRO A 229 9.74 -9.32 -20.63
N VAL A 230 10.43 -8.52 -19.80
CA VAL A 230 11.68 -7.85 -20.21
C VAL A 230 12.82 -8.86 -20.35
N GLN A 231 12.99 -9.78 -19.39
CA GLN A 231 13.99 -10.84 -19.47
C GLN A 231 13.78 -11.79 -20.65
N ALA A 232 12.51 -12.05 -20.99
CA ALA A 232 12.14 -12.84 -22.16
C ALA A 232 12.30 -12.09 -23.52
N GLY A 233 12.69 -10.81 -23.49
CA GLY A 233 12.83 -9.99 -24.71
C GLY A 233 11.49 -9.59 -25.35
N GLN A 234 10.37 -9.88 -24.73
CA GLN A 234 9.03 -9.50 -25.20
C GLN A 234 8.79 -7.98 -25.07
N LEU A 235 9.47 -7.35 -24.13
CA LEU A 235 9.46 -5.90 -23.91
C LEU A 235 10.90 -5.41 -23.78
N ARG A 236 11.14 -4.16 -24.19
CA ARG A 236 12.39 -3.45 -23.95
C ARG A 236 12.19 -2.44 -22.82
N ALA A 237 12.96 -2.55 -21.73
CA ALA A 237 12.97 -1.55 -20.68
C ALA A 237 13.83 -0.35 -21.11
N LEU A 238 13.28 0.86 -20.96
CA LEU A 238 13.96 2.12 -21.22
C LEU A 238 14.61 2.69 -19.97
N ALA A 239 13.92 2.62 -18.83
CA ALA A 239 14.43 3.09 -17.55
C ALA A 239 13.64 2.49 -16.38
N VAL A 240 14.29 2.50 -15.20
CA VAL A 240 13.67 2.23 -13.91
C VAL A 240 13.55 3.53 -13.11
N ALA A 241 12.39 3.75 -12.49
CA ALA A 241 12.10 4.99 -11.76
C ALA A 241 12.50 4.93 -10.28
N SER A 242 13.52 4.17 -9.94
CA SER A 242 14.13 4.09 -8.60
C SER A 242 15.48 4.76 -8.55
N ALA A 243 15.96 5.08 -7.34
CA ALA A 243 17.28 5.66 -7.11
C ALA A 243 18.44 4.74 -7.54
N LYS A 244 18.19 3.43 -7.53
CA LYS A 244 19.18 2.40 -7.92
C LYS A 244 18.64 1.55 -9.05
N ARG A 245 19.54 0.99 -9.87
CA ARG A 245 19.17 0.02 -10.90
C ARG A 245 18.52 -1.22 -10.27
N GLN A 246 17.63 -1.84 -11.04
CA GLN A 246 17.02 -3.11 -10.63
C GLN A 246 18.04 -4.24 -10.79
N PRO A 247 18.37 -5.01 -9.74
CA PRO A 247 19.37 -6.09 -9.82
C PRO A 247 19.07 -7.14 -10.89
N LEU A 248 17.81 -7.43 -11.14
CA LEU A 248 17.38 -8.37 -12.19
C LEU A 248 17.48 -7.80 -13.61
N LEU A 249 17.68 -6.50 -13.75
CA LEU A 249 17.83 -5.77 -15.01
C LEU A 249 19.03 -4.80 -14.92
N PRO A 250 20.27 -5.29 -14.70
CA PRO A 250 21.43 -4.45 -14.37
C PRO A 250 21.83 -3.49 -15.49
N ASN A 251 21.44 -3.77 -16.72
CA ASN A 251 21.71 -2.94 -17.89
C ASN A 251 20.66 -1.83 -18.11
N VAL A 252 19.54 -1.84 -17.36
CA VAL A 252 18.52 -0.82 -17.44
C VAL A 252 18.91 0.34 -16.54
N LEU A 253 19.06 1.52 -17.15
CA LEU A 253 19.43 2.73 -16.45
C LEU A 253 18.32 3.21 -15.50
N THR A 254 18.70 3.89 -14.43
CA THR A 254 17.75 4.69 -13.64
C THR A 254 17.32 5.92 -14.45
N MET A 255 16.24 6.57 -13.99
CA MET A 255 15.82 7.86 -14.60
C MET A 255 16.91 8.92 -14.46
N ALA A 256 17.62 8.96 -13.32
CA ALA A 256 18.75 9.88 -13.11
C ALA A 256 19.88 9.64 -14.12
N GLU A 257 20.30 8.38 -14.31
CA GLU A 257 21.30 7.99 -15.32
C GLU A 257 20.81 8.23 -16.75
N SER A 258 19.50 8.27 -16.97
CA SER A 258 18.87 8.59 -18.26
C SER A 258 18.72 10.10 -18.52
N GLY A 259 19.31 10.96 -17.68
CA GLY A 259 19.30 12.41 -17.83
C GLY A 259 18.12 13.12 -17.16
N VAL A 260 17.42 12.45 -16.23
CA VAL A 260 16.31 13.02 -15.44
C VAL A 260 16.69 12.93 -13.95
N PRO A 261 17.55 13.83 -13.44
CA PRO A 261 18.00 13.81 -12.05
C PRO A 261 16.82 13.98 -11.08
N ASP A 262 16.95 13.48 -9.86
CA ASP A 262 15.96 13.58 -8.79
C ASP A 262 14.56 13.06 -9.19
N PHE A 263 14.51 12.12 -10.13
CA PHE A 263 13.27 11.47 -10.53
C PHE A 263 13.16 10.08 -9.90
N GLU A 264 12.37 10.00 -8.85
CA GLU A 264 12.09 8.75 -8.16
C GLU A 264 10.60 8.59 -7.91
N VAL A 265 10.04 7.52 -8.49
CA VAL A 265 8.64 7.13 -8.29
C VAL A 265 8.57 5.61 -8.11
N ASN A 266 8.67 5.19 -6.87
CA ASN A 266 8.44 3.79 -6.49
C ASN A 266 6.99 3.61 -6.05
N SER A 267 6.46 2.41 -6.23
CA SER A 267 5.29 1.98 -5.47
C SER A 267 5.73 1.46 -4.09
N TRP A 268 4.78 1.17 -3.24
CA TRP A 268 5.00 0.40 -2.02
C TRP A 268 3.78 -0.47 -1.73
N TYR A 269 4.04 -1.63 -1.14
CA TYR A 269 3.04 -2.59 -0.71
C TYR A 269 3.22 -2.84 0.78
N GLY A 270 2.10 -3.01 1.47
CA GLY A 270 2.10 -3.30 2.89
C GLY A 270 0.82 -4.00 3.33
N VAL A 271 0.68 -4.22 4.62
CA VAL A 271 -0.51 -4.78 5.24
C VAL A 271 -1.05 -3.80 6.27
N CYS A 272 -2.35 -3.54 6.18
CA CYS A 272 -3.07 -2.72 7.13
C CYS A 272 -4.30 -3.48 7.66
N ALA A 273 -4.73 -3.18 8.87
CA ALA A 273 -6.02 -3.60 9.44
C ALA A 273 -6.96 -2.39 9.57
N PRO A 274 -8.26 -2.58 9.85
CA PRO A 274 -9.15 -1.51 10.26
C PRO A 274 -8.65 -0.82 11.52
N ALA A 275 -8.88 0.49 11.64
CA ALA A 275 -8.60 1.22 12.88
C ALA A 275 -9.38 0.63 14.05
N GLY A 276 -8.78 0.67 15.26
CA GLY A 276 -9.39 0.07 16.46
C GLY A 276 -9.13 -1.43 16.62
N THR A 277 -8.44 -2.09 15.69
CA THR A 277 -7.99 -3.48 15.89
C THR A 277 -7.09 -3.54 17.15
N PRO A 278 -7.34 -4.49 18.08
CA PRO A 278 -6.60 -4.58 19.33
C PRO A 278 -5.09 -4.68 19.12
N VAL A 279 -4.31 -3.94 19.93
CA VAL A 279 -2.84 -3.87 19.79
C VAL A 279 -2.20 -5.25 19.84
N ALA A 280 -2.59 -6.11 20.78
CA ALA A 280 -2.05 -7.46 20.91
C ALA A 280 -2.26 -8.30 19.63
N LEU A 281 -3.38 -8.10 18.94
CA LEU A 281 -3.68 -8.78 17.68
C LEU A 281 -2.86 -8.21 16.52
N LEU A 282 -2.69 -6.88 16.47
CA LEU A 282 -1.81 -6.24 15.51
C LEU A 282 -0.36 -6.70 15.67
N ASP A 283 0.13 -6.82 16.91
CA ASP A 283 1.49 -7.27 17.21
C ASP A 283 1.70 -8.73 16.80
N LYS A 284 0.69 -9.60 17.03
CA LYS A 284 0.73 -10.98 16.56
C LYS A 284 0.78 -11.05 15.01
N ILE A 285 -0.13 -10.35 14.33
CA ILE A 285 -0.17 -10.36 12.86
C ILE A 285 1.15 -9.78 12.30
N HIS A 286 1.68 -8.73 12.92
CA HIS A 286 2.98 -8.16 12.57
C HIS A 286 4.11 -9.19 12.68
N ALA A 287 4.22 -9.88 13.83
CA ALA A 287 5.24 -10.91 14.05
C ALA A 287 5.14 -12.04 13.01
N ASP A 288 3.92 -12.49 12.71
CA ASP A 288 3.67 -13.54 11.72
C ASP A 288 4.07 -13.07 10.31
N LEU A 289 3.73 -11.84 9.92
CA LEU A 289 4.15 -11.27 8.63
C LEU A 289 5.67 -11.13 8.52
N LEU A 290 6.36 -10.73 9.59
CA LEU A 290 7.83 -10.71 9.62
C LEU A 290 8.41 -12.12 9.41
N ALA A 291 7.84 -13.14 10.07
CA ALA A 291 8.27 -14.52 9.89
C ALA A 291 8.01 -15.03 8.47
N VAL A 292 6.86 -14.67 7.87
CA VAL A 292 6.54 -14.98 6.47
C VAL A 292 7.58 -14.35 5.53
N MET A 293 7.87 -13.07 5.65
CA MET A 293 8.80 -12.37 4.76
C MET A 293 10.27 -12.84 4.89
N ARG A 294 10.65 -13.35 6.08
CA ARG A 294 11.97 -13.95 6.32
C ARG A 294 12.09 -15.41 5.88
N ALA A 295 10.97 -16.05 5.52
CA ALA A 295 11.01 -17.43 5.03
C ALA A 295 11.77 -17.48 3.68
N PRO A 296 12.76 -18.39 3.51
CA PRO A 296 13.65 -18.40 2.34
C PRO A 296 12.93 -18.52 0.99
N ASP A 297 11.80 -19.22 0.95
CA ASP A 297 10.96 -19.37 -0.24
C ASP A 297 10.26 -18.06 -0.62
N ILE A 298 9.81 -17.29 0.37
CA ILE A 298 9.14 -15.99 0.18
C ILE A 298 10.16 -14.92 -0.15
N ASP A 299 11.26 -14.84 0.60
CA ASP A 299 12.36 -13.90 0.33
C ASP A 299 12.87 -14.06 -1.10
N ARG A 300 13.22 -15.28 -1.50
CA ARG A 300 13.64 -15.59 -2.87
C ARG A 300 12.59 -15.14 -3.90
N ARG A 301 11.31 -15.47 -3.66
CA ARG A 301 10.25 -15.16 -4.62
C ARG A 301 10.00 -13.67 -4.76
N LEU A 302 10.05 -12.90 -3.66
CA LEU A 302 9.95 -11.44 -3.71
C LEU A 302 11.15 -10.82 -4.45
N ASN A 303 12.37 -11.34 -4.24
CA ASN A 303 13.55 -10.91 -4.98
C ASN A 303 13.41 -11.23 -6.49
N GLU A 304 12.93 -12.42 -6.88
CA GLU A 304 12.65 -12.79 -8.27
C GLU A 304 11.60 -11.88 -8.93
N LEU A 305 10.70 -11.31 -8.14
CA LEU A 305 9.73 -10.31 -8.60
C LEU A 305 10.31 -8.90 -8.67
N GLY A 306 11.59 -8.70 -8.36
CA GLY A 306 12.23 -7.40 -8.35
C GLY A 306 11.76 -6.48 -7.21
N MET A 307 11.29 -7.07 -6.13
CA MET A 307 10.81 -6.37 -4.94
C MET A 307 11.38 -7.08 -3.69
N PRO A 308 12.65 -6.86 -3.34
CA PRO A 308 13.19 -7.36 -2.08
C PRO A 308 12.28 -7.03 -0.90
N PRO A 309 12.10 -7.94 0.07
CA PRO A 309 11.29 -7.64 1.25
C PRO A 309 11.95 -6.55 2.09
N GLU A 310 11.14 -5.57 2.50
CA GLU A 310 11.56 -4.44 3.34
C GLU A 310 10.57 -4.26 4.50
N PRO A 311 10.50 -5.24 5.42
CA PRO A 311 9.59 -5.15 6.56
C PRO A 311 10.00 -4.03 7.50
N THR A 312 8.99 -3.40 8.10
CA THR A 312 9.15 -2.29 9.05
C THR A 312 8.40 -2.61 10.34
N THR A 313 8.70 -1.87 11.39
CA THR A 313 7.82 -1.80 12.55
C THR A 313 6.49 -1.12 12.17
N ARG A 314 5.48 -1.27 13.00
CA ARG A 314 4.17 -0.63 12.81
C ARG A 314 4.27 0.89 12.82
N GLU A 315 5.08 1.44 13.73
CA GLU A 315 5.32 2.87 13.87
C GLU A 315 6.06 3.44 12.66
N GLU A 316 7.12 2.79 12.20
CA GLU A 316 7.86 3.19 11.00
C GLU A 316 6.96 3.19 9.77
N PHE A 317 6.10 2.20 9.65
CA PHE A 317 5.18 2.12 8.50
C PHE A 317 4.12 3.23 8.55
N ASP A 318 3.54 3.52 9.72
CA ASP A 318 2.60 4.65 9.87
C ASP A 318 3.27 5.99 9.52
N LYS A 319 4.47 6.23 10.06
CA LYS A 319 5.26 7.42 9.74
C LYS A 319 5.56 7.54 8.25
N PHE A 320 5.96 6.43 7.63
CA PHE A 320 6.22 6.37 6.19
C PHE A 320 4.95 6.69 5.37
N MET A 321 3.81 6.09 5.69
CA MET A 321 2.55 6.36 5.00
C MET A 321 2.13 7.83 5.10
N ARG A 322 2.28 8.45 6.29
CA ARG A 322 2.00 9.88 6.48
C ARG A 322 2.92 10.76 5.63
N ALA A 323 4.20 10.42 5.56
CA ALA A 323 5.15 11.13 4.72
C ALA A 323 4.80 11.01 3.22
N GLU A 324 4.40 9.82 2.77
CA GLU A 324 3.96 9.59 1.40
C GLU A 324 2.68 10.35 1.05
N ILE A 325 1.70 10.43 1.97
CA ILE A 325 0.49 11.25 1.79
C ILE A 325 0.87 12.72 1.58
N ALA A 326 1.71 13.28 2.43
CA ALA A 326 2.15 14.66 2.34
C ALA A 326 2.96 14.91 1.04
N ARG A 327 3.87 14.00 0.71
CA ARG A 327 4.68 14.05 -0.52
C ARG A 327 3.80 14.10 -1.77
N TRP A 328 2.84 13.17 -1.88
CA TRP A 328 1.98 13.10 -3.06
C TRP A 328 1.00 14.25 -3.14
N ALA A 329 0.50 14.78 -2.02
CA ALA A 329 -0.29 15.99 -2.01
C ALA A 329 0.49 17.18 -2.62
N GLN A 330 1.76 17.33 -2.24
CA GLN A 330 2.63 18.38 -2.78
C GLN A 330 2.93 18.15 -4.26
N VAL A 331 3.29 16.93 -4.66
CA VAL A 331 3.59 16.58 -6.06
C VAL A 331 2.40 16.85 -6.98
N ILE A 332 1.18 16.42 -6.58
CA ILE A 332 -0.05 16.62 -7.36
C ILE A 332 -0.32 18.13 -7.52
N LYS A 333 -0.15 18.91 -6.45
CA LYS A 333 -0.32 20.36 -6.45
C LYS A 333 0.70 21.06 -7.38
N ASP A 334 2.00 20.78 -7.20
CA ASP A 334 3.07 21.44 -7.94
C ASP A 334 3.04 21.10 -9.43
N ALA A 335 2.63 19.88 -9.75
CA ALA A 335 2.50 19.38 -11.10
C ALA A 335 1.14 19.75 -11.75
N ASN A 336 0.25 20.45 -11.05
CA ASN A 336 -1.11 20.78 -11.51
C ASN A 336 -1.83 19.56 -12.10
N ILE A 337 -1.67 18.37 -11.49
CA ILE A 337 -2.32 17.17 -11.97
C ILE A 337 -3.83 17.31 -11.69
N PRO A 338 -4.68 17.24 -12.73
CA PRO A 338 -6.12 17.40 -12.55
C PRO A 338 -6.68 16.34 -11.60
N LYS A 339 -7.56 16.77 -10.71
CA LYS A 339 -8.34 15.83 -9.89
C LYS A 339 -9.20 14.91 -10.76
N GLN A 340 -9.50 13.74 -10.23
CA GLN A 340 -10.21 12.67 -10.92
C GLN A 340 -11.45 12.24 -10.17
#